data_93668d3516fe777dfc4bed21ed452258
#
_entry.id   93668d3516fe777dfc4bed21ed452258
#
_cell.length_a   1.000
_cell.length_b   1.000
_cell.length_c   1.000
_cell.angle_alpha   90.00
_cell.angle_beta   90.00
_cell.angle_gamma   90.00
#
_symmetry.space_group_name_H-M   'P 1'
#
loop_
_entity.id
_entity.type
_entity.pdbx_description
1 polymer ?
#
loop_
_entity_poly.entity_id
_entity_poly.type
_entity_poly.pdbx_seq_one_letter_code
_entity_poly.pdbx_strand_id
1 'polypeptide(L)'
;MHYGKNRVGKNAQIYDPVTLGFPSREYLGSKDFPGVIIGDDAVIRSGSIIYCEVIIGHRFQCGHNVLIREKTVIGNNTSVGTASVIEGYSSIGNNVRIQSMVFVPTNTQIADGVFIGPGVVLTNDRYPPTGKPELKGPVLEENSVIGAKAVILPGIILGKGAAVAAGSVVTRDVPAGKMAIGSPAKVRDMPKEKVRDTYDAPE
;
A
#
# COMPACT_ATOMS: atom_id res chain seq x y z
N MET A 1 -18.89 -9.81 7.43
CA MET A 1 -19.94 -9.74 6.37
C MET A 1 -19.32 -10.05 5.02
N HIS A 2 -20.08 -10.76 4.14
CA HIS A 2 -19.60 -11.14 2.81
C HIS A 2 -20.55 -10.59 1.76
N TYR A 3 -20.03 -9.90 0.75
CA TYR A 3 -20.78 -9.32 -0.37
C TYR A 3 -20.18 -9.77 -1.70
N GLY A 4 -20.99 -9.86 -2.75
CA GLY A 4 -20.52 -10.28 -4.07
C GLY A 4 -20.01 -11.73 -4.11
N LYS A 5 -19.32 -12.08 -5.20
CA LYS A 5 -18.81 -13.43 -5.48
C LYS A 5 -17.36 -13.58 -5.01
N ASN A 6 -17.13 -13.64 -3.70
CA ASN A 6 -15.80 -13.78 -3.13
C ASN A 6 -15.18 -15.14 -3.44
N ARG A 7 -13.86 -15.15 -3.69
CA ARG A 7 -13.03 -16.36 -3.75
C ARG A 7 -11.91 -16.24 -2.74
N VAL A 8 -11.85 -17.18 -1.81
CA VAL A 8 -10.84 -17.20 -0.74
C VAL A 8 -10.07 -18.49 -0.87
N GLY A 9 -8.75 -18.40 -0.90
CA GLY A 9 -7.82 -19.51 -1.02
C GLY A 9 -7.82 -20.43 0.20
N LYS A 10 -7.05 -21.51 0.10
CA LYS A 10 -6.91 -22.51 1.17
C LYS A 10 -6.17 -21.90 2.38
N ASN A 11 -6.45 -22.45 3.57
CA ASN A 11 -5.81 -22.08 4.83
C ASN A 11 -5.91 -20.58 5.20
N ALA A 12 -6.79 -19.83 4.57
CA ALA A 12 -6.99 -18.42 4.92
C ALA A 12 -7.60 -18.31 6.33
N GLN A 13 -7.01 -17.48 7.18
CA GLN A 13 -7.47 -17.20 8.53
C GLN A 13 -8.12 -15.81 8.55
N ILE A 14 -9.43 -15.78 8.79
CA ILE A 14 -10.22 -14.56 8.83
C ILE A 14 -10.76 -14.38 10.24
N TYR A 15 -10.32 -13.32 10.93
CA TYR A 15 -10.71 -13.06 12.32
C TYR A 15 -11.79 -11.97 12.37
N ASP A 16 -13.04 -12.40 12.52
CA ASP A 16 -14.22 -11.53 12.55
C ASP A 16 -14.19 -10.46 13.66
N PRO A 17 -14.89 -9.32 13.44
CA PRO A 17 -15.68 -8.99 12.25
C PRO A 17 -14.81 -8.53 11.08
N VAL A 18 -14.99 -9.12 9.90
CA VAL A 18 -14.36 -8.71 8.63
C VAL A 18 -15.42 -8.52 7.56
N THR A 19 -15.27 -7.51 6.71
CA THR A 19 -16.13 -7.32 5.55
C THR A 19 -15.35 -7.63 4.27
N LEU A 20 -15.81 -8.62 3.51
CA LEU A 20 -15.22 -9.02 2.23
C LEU A 20 -16.16 -8.70 1.07
N GLY A 21 -15.61 -8.15 0.00
CA GLY A 21 -16.31 -7.83 -1.24
C GLY A 21 -17.27 -6.65 -1.09
N PHE A 22 -17.01 -5.70 -0.20
CA PHE A 22 -17.89 -4.54 -0.04
C PHE A 22 -18.12 -3.84 -1.40
N PRO A 23 -19.37 -3.52 -1.78
CA PRO A 23 -19.65 -2.97 -3.10
C PRO A 23 -18.98 -1.61 -3.31
N SER A 24 -18.31 -1.45 -4.44
CA SER A 24 -17.87 -0.14 -4.91
C SER A 24 -19.08 0.72 -5.30
N ARG A 25 -18.85 2.00 -5.58
CA ARG A 25 -19.91 2.92 -5.99
C ARG A 25 -20.69 2.40 -7.21
N GLU A 26 -20.03 1.67 -8.10
CA GLU A 26 -20.64 1.11 -9.32
C GLU A 26 -21.66 0.02 -9.00
N TYR A 27 -21.51 -0.68 -7.86
CA TYR A 27 -22.34 -1.83 -7.48
C TYR A 27 -23.28 -1.55 -6.31
N LEU A 28 -23.38 -0.31 -5.84
CA LEU A 28 -24.32 0.03 -4.75
C LEU A 28 -25.75 -0.32 -5.16
N GLY A 29 -26.41 -1.13 -4.32
CA GLY A 29 -27.77 -1.63 -4.60
C GLY A 29 -27.84 -2.86 -5.52
N SER A 30 -26.73 -3.28 -6.15
CA SER A 30 -26.68 -4.51 -6.94
C SER A 30 -26.60 -5.74 -6.05
N LYS A 31 -27.25 -6.84 -6.47
CA LYS A 31 -27.16 -8.15 -5.81
C LYS A 31 -26.15 -9.09 -6.48
N ASP A 32 -25.74 -8.79 -7.72
CA ASP A 32 -24.82 -9.62 -8.49
C ASP A 32 -23.65 -8.77 -9.01
N PHE A 33 -22.48 -8.99 -8.40
CA PHE A 33 -21.25 -8.30 -8.75
C PHE A 33 -20.01 -9.11 -8.34
N PRO A 34 -18.83 -8.79 -8.90
CA PRO A 34 -17.57 -9.42 -8.50
C PRO A 34 -17.33 -9.25 -7.01
N GLY A 35 -16.79 -10.27 -6.35
CA GLY A 35 -16.29 -10.14 -4.99
C GLY A 35 -14.80 -9.81 -4.96
N VAL A 36 -14.14 -10.14 -3.85
CA VAL A 36 -12.69 -10.13 -3.69
C VAL A 36 -12.11 -11.51 -4.05
N ILE A 37 -10.89 -11.51 -4.59
CA ILE A 37 -10.09 -12.74 -4.80
C ILE A 37 -8.91 -12.68 -3.84
N ILE A 38 -8.77 -13.70 -2.99
CA ILE A 38 -7.70 -13.80 -1.99
C ILE A 38 -6.99 -15.14 -2.20
N GLY A 39 -5.67 -15.11 -2.28
CA GLY A 39 -4.82 -16.31 -2.41
C GLY A 39 -4.76 -17.15 -1.13
N ASP A 40 -3.98 -18.22 -1.18
CA ASP A 40 -3.84 -19.17 -0.07
C ASP A 40 -3.03 -18.55 1.10
N ASP A 41 -3.23 -19.11 2.29
CA ASP A 41 -2.48 -18.78 3.52
C ASP A 41 -2.60 -17.31 3.95
N ALA A 42 -3.67 -16.64 3.58
CA ALA A 42 -3.91 -15.24 3.96
C ALA A 42 -4.33 -15.13 5.43
N VAL A 43 -3.91 -14.05 6.10
CA VAL A 43 -4.33 -13.70 7.47
C VAL A 43 -4.96 -12.33 7.48
N ILE A 44 -6.27 -12.27 7.75
CA ILE A 44 -7.04 -11.02 7.76
C ILE A 44 -7.62 -10.81 9.15
N ARG A 45 -7.20 -9.73 9.82
CA ARG A 45 -7.59 -9.42 11.18
C ARG A 45 -8.83 -8.52 11.25
N SER A 46 -9.47 -8.57 12.41
CA SER A 46 -10.78 -7.95 12.68
C SER A 46 -10.85 -6.45 12.36
N GLY A 47 -12.06 -6.01 12.01
CA GLY A 47 -12.37 -4.64 11.63
C GLY A 47 -11.99 -4.29 10.18
N SER A 48 -11.33 -5.21 9.47
CA SER A 48 -10.88 -4.92 8.11
C SER A 48 -12.03 -4.97 7.10
N ILE A 49 -11.96 -4.06 6.10
CA ILE A 49 -12.93 -3.96 5.00
C ILE A 49 -12.17 -4.07 3.69
N ILE A 50 -12.49 -5.08 2.91
CA ILE A 50 -11.90 -5.29 1.58
C ILE A 50 -13.03 -5.21 0.56
N TYR A 51 -12.89 -4.30 -0.39
CA TYR A 51 -13.89 -4.04 -1.42
C TYR A 51 -13.92 -5.14 -2.49
N CYS A 52 -14.95 -5.11 -3.28
CA CYS A 52 -15.07 -5.91 -4.49
C CYS A 52 -13.96 -5.57 -5.49
N GLU A 53 -13.71 -6.46 -6.47
CA GLU A 53 -12.68 -6.29 -7.50
C GLU A 53 -11.24 -6.10 -6.95
N VAL A 54 -11.00 -6.39 -5.68
CA VAL A 54 -9.66 -6.48 -5.10
C VAL A 54 -9.10 -7.88 -5.38
N ILE A 55 -7.83 -7.94 -5.80
CA ILE A 55 -7.10 -9.19 -6.00
C ILE A 55 -5.89 -9.20 -5.08
N ILE A 56 -5.79 -10.22 -4.23
CA ILE A 56 -4.73 -10.40 -3.25
C ILE A 56 -4.03 -11.73 -3.50
N GLY A 57 -2.72 -11.72 -3.57
CA GLY A 57 -1.89 -12.91 -3.74
C GLY A 57 -1.82 -13.79 -2.48
N HIS A 58 -0.93 -14.78 -2.52
CA HIS A 58 -0.74 -15.75 -1.45
C HIS A 58 0.03 -15.16 -0.26
N ARG A 59 -0.19 -15.71 0.94
CA ARG A 59 0.49 -15.33 2.20
C ARG A 59 0.39 -13.84 2.52
N PHE A 60 -0.71 -13.23 2.14
CA PHE A 60 -1.04 -11.86 2.53
C PHE A 60 -1.37 -11.80 4.01
N GLN A 61 -0.94 -10.73 4.67
CA GLN A 61 -1.31 -10.46 6.05
C GLN A 61 -1.76 -9.02 6.23
N CYS A 62 -2.84 -8.79 6.95
CA CYS A 62 -3.16 -7.45 7.39
C CYS A 62 -3.38 -7.37 8.91
N GLY A 63 -3.11 -6.20 9.46
CA GLY A 63 -3.46 -5.81 10.82
C GLY A 63 -4.97 -5.59 10.98
N HIS A 64 -5.36 -5.04 12.11
CA HIS A 64 -6.75 -4.69 12.40
C HIS A 64 -7.18 -3.40 11.68
N ASN A 65 -8.48 -3.29 11.36
CA ASN A 65 -9.09 -2.07 10.80
C ASN A 65 -8.41 -1.58 9.52
N VAL A 66 -7.98 -2.49 8.65
CA VAL A 66 -7.41 -2.15 7.36
C VAL A 66 -8.52 -1.94 6.34
N LEU A 67 -8.44 -0.86 5.56
CA LEU A 67 -9.34 -0.61 4.44
C LEU A 67 -8.59 -0.79 3.11
N ILE A 68 -9.09 -1.68 2.25
CA ILE A 68 -8.57 -1.87 0.88
C ILE A 68 -9.72 -1.66 -0.09
N ARG A 69 -9.61 -0.63 -0.93
CA ARG A 69 -10.67 -0.27 -1.87
C ARG A 69 -10.52 -0.97 -3.20
N GLU A 70 -11.61 -0.88 -3.97
CA GLU A 70 -11.85 -1.55 -5.25
C GLU A 70 -10.71 -1.41 -6.26
N LYS A 71 -10.58 -2.38 -7.16
CA LYS A 71 -9.62 -2.39 -8.28
C LYS A 71 -8.17 -2.24 -7.82
N THR A 72 -7.87 -2.71 -6.61
CA THR A 72 -6.51 -2.80 -6.06
C THR A 72 -5.98 -4.21 -6.27
N VAL A 73 -4.72 -4.30 -6.73
CA VAL A 73 -4.02 -5.58 -6.87
C VAL A 73 -2.85 -5.61 -5.90
N ILE A 74 -2.74 -6.70 -5.12
CA ILE A 74 -1.67 -6.91 -4.14
C ILE A 74 -0.99 -8.25 -4.42
N GLY A 75 0.33 -8.23 -4.52
CA GLY A 75 1.15 -9.43 -4.75
C GLY A 75 1.28 -10.35 -3.53
N ASN A 76 2.14 -11.34 -3.67
CA ASN A 76 2.38 -12.37 -2.66
C ASN A 76 3.25 -11.85 -1.49
N ASN A 77 3.15 -12.50 -0.32
CA ASN A 77 3.97 -12.19 0.87
C ASN A 77 3.91 -10.73 1.32
N THR A 78 2.85 -10.02 0.99
CA THR A 78 2.70 -8.60 1.32
C THR A 78 1.95 -8.43 2.62
N SER A 79 2.38 -7.48 3.44
CA SER A 79 1.75 -7.16 4.71
C SER A 79 1.30 -5.71 4.78
N VAL A 80 0.11 -5.49 5.38
CA VAL A 80 -0.49 -4.17 5.59
C VAL A 80 -0.80 -3.97 7.07
N GLY A 81 -0.17 -3.00 7.69
CA GLY A 81 -0.29 -2.71 9.12
C GLY A 81 -1.66 -2.15 9.53
N THR A 82 -1.93 -2.24 10.82
CA THR A 82 -3.19 -1.80 11.45
C THR A 82 -3.57 -0.37 11.08
N ALA A 83 -4.87 -0.15 10.83
CA ALA A 83 -5.48 1.14 10.51
C ALA A 83 -4.90 1.83 9.25
N SER A 84 -4.31 1.06 8.35
CA SER A 84 -3.88 1.59 7.06
C SER A 84 -5.05 1.63 6.07
N VAL A 85 -5.01 2.62 5.18
CA VAL A 85 -6.00 2.81 4.12
C VAL A 85 -5.30 2.72 2.77
N ILE A 86 -5.79 1.83 1.91
CA ILE A 86 -5.37 1.71 0.52
C ILE A 86 -6.56 2.06 -0.35
N GLU A 87 -6.50 3.23 -0.98
CA GLU A 87 -7.51 3.69 -1.93
C GLU A 87 -7.42 2.87 -3.23
N GLY A 88 -8.51 2.83 -3.97
CA GLY A 88 -8.67 2.01 -5.16
C GLY A 88 -7.70 2.29 -6.31
N TYR A 89 -7.74 1.44 -7.31
CA TYR A 89 -6.92 1.56 -8.53
C TYR A 89 -5.41 1.57 -8.27
N SER A 90 -4.96 0.94 -7.19
CA SER A 90 -3.55 0.86 -6.81
C SER A 90 -2.97 -0.52 -7.10
N SER A 91 -1.69 -0.56 -7.46
CA SER A 91 -0.95 -1.81 -7.64
C SER A 91 0.19 -1.92 -6.61
N ILE A 92 0.26 -3.05 -5.92
CA ILE A 92 1.24 -3.34 -4.87
C ILE A 92 1.88 -4.67 -5.21
N GLY A 93 3.19 -4.70 -5.29
CA GLY A 93 3.99 -5.86 -5.66
C GLY A 93 4.09 -6.92 -4.57
N ASN A 94 5.05 -7.82 -4.76
CA ASN A 94 5.36 -8.90 -3.84
C ASN A 94 6.30 -8.45 -2.72
N ASN A 95 6.27 -9.13 -1.58
CA ASN A 95 7.19 -8.89 -0.46
C ASN A 95 7.16 -7.43 0.06
N VAL A 96 6.08 -6.71 -0.16
CA VAL A 96 5.90 -5.34 0.30
C VAL A 96 5.50 -5.33 1.78
N ARG A 97 6.09 -4.43 2.55
CA ARG A 97 5.76 -4.25 3.97
C ARG A 97 5.27 -2.83 4.22
N ILE A 98 3.96 -2.69 4.38
CA ILE A 98 3.31 -1.44 4.76
C ILE A 98 3.05 -1.50 6.27
N GLN A 99 3.62 -0.55 7.02
CA GLN A 99 3.43 -0.47 8.47
C GLN A 99 2.08 0.17 8.82
N SER A 100 1.77 0.25 10.12
CA SER A 100 0.49 0.78 10.61
C SER A 100 0.26 2.26 10.26
N MET A 101 -1.02 2.62 10.08
CA MET A 101 -1.49 3.99 9.86
C MET A 101 -0.93 4.65 8.59
N VAL A 102 -0.68 3.86 7.56
CA VAL A 102 -0.23 4.36 6.25
C VAL A 102 -1.44 4.70 5.39
N PHE A 103 -1.37 5.84 4.69
CA PHE A 103 -2.35 6.22 3.68
C PHE A 103 -1.75 6.09 2.28
N VAL A 104 -2.36 5.24 1.46
CA VAL A 104 -2.01 5.01 0.04
C VAL A 104 -3.16 5.52 -0.82
N PRO A 105 -2.99 6.63 -1.54
CA PRO A 105 -4.06 7.21 -2.37
C PRO A 105 -4.26 6.44 -3.67
N THR A 106 -5.37 6.74 -4.33
CA THR A 106 -5.72 6.21 -5.66
C THR A 106 -4.60 6.38 -6.68
N ASN A 107 -4.45 5.40 -7.57
CA ASN A 107 -3.46 5.37 -8.65
C ASN A 107 -1.99 5.32 -8.19
N THR A 108 -1.74 4.76 -7.02
CA THR A 108 -0.38 4.51 -6.52
C THR A 108 0.18 3.21 -7.08
N GLN A 109 1.47 3.22 -7.45
CA GLN A 109 2.19 2.04 -7.88
C GLN A 109 3.34 1.74 -6.90
N ILE A 110 3.34 0.53 -6.34
CA ILE A 110 4.35 0.07 -5.37
C ILE A 110 4.95 -1.22 -5.92
N ALA A 111 6.23 -1.20 -6.27
CA ALA A 111 6.94 -2.37 -6.77
C ALA A 111 7.33 -3.35 -5.65
N ASP A 112 7.99 -4.44 -6.01
CA ASP A 112 8.38 -5.51 -5.09
C ASP A 112 9.38 -5.03 -4.02
N GLY A 113 9.28 -5.61 -2.83
CA GLY A 113 10.23 -5.41 -1.75
C GLY A 113 10.20 -4.02 -1.08
N VAL A 114 9.26 -3.17 -1.42
CA VAL A 114 9.14 -1.83 -0.83
C VAL A 114 8.78 -1.91 0.65
N PHE A 115 9.42 -1.06 1.45
CA PHE A 115 9.09 -0.86 2.86
C PHE A 115 8.51 0.54 3.09
N ILE A 116 7.34 0.61 3.73
CA ILE A 116 6.68 1.87 4.10
C ILE A 116 6.50 1.93 5.62
N GLY A 117 7.20 2.85 6.26
CA GLY A 117 7.19 3.06 7.70
C GLY A 117 5.85 3.55 8.24
N PRO A 118 5.61 3.45 9.55
CA PRO A 118 4.32 3.79 10.15
C PRO A 118 3.98 5.28 10.00
N GLY A 119 2.68 5.54 9.76
CA GLY A 119 2.16 6.89 9.62
C GLY A 119 2.62 7.66 8.38
N VAL A 120 3.17 6.98 7.38
CA VAL A 120 3.51 7.58 6.08
C VAL A 120 2.23 7.98 5.35
N VAL A 121 2.25 9.15 4.73
CA VAL A 121 1.16 9.65 3.89
C VAL A 121 1.66 9.83 2.47
N LEU A 122 1.10 9.08 1.54
CA LEU A 122 1.24 9.31 0.11
C LEU A 122 0.09 10.21 -0.34
N THR A 123 0.32 11.07 -1.34
CA THR A 123 -0.72 11.99 -1.84
C THR A 123 -0.83 11.92 -3.36
N ASN A 124 -1.98 12.30 -3.94
CA ASN A 124 -2.24 12.21 -5.37
C ASN A 124 -2.88 13.47 -6.00
N ASP A 125 -3.26 14.47 -5.20
CA ASP A 125 -3.72 15.78 -5.68
C ASP A 125 -2.72 16.86 -5.29
N ARG A 126 -2.12 17.51 -6.28
CA ARG A 126 -1.07 18.53 -6.05
C ARG A 126 -1.62 19.87 -5.57
N TYR A 127 -2.86 20.16 -5.93
CA TYR A 127 -3.52 21.44 -5.65
C TYR A 127 -4.98 21.23 -5.25
N PRO A 128 -5.25 20.54 -4.13
CA PRO A 128 -6.61 20.24 -3.71
C PRO A 128 -7.37 21.50 -3.25
N PRO A 129 -8.66 21.61 -3.49
CA PRO A 129 -9.46 20.77 -4.37
C PRO A 129 -9.45 21.33 -5.80
N THR A 130 -8.67 20.74 -6.70
CA THR A 130 -8.52 21.29 -8.06
C THR A 130 -9.80 21.14 -8.90
N GLY A 131 -10.68 20.22 -8.55
CA GLY A 131 -11.81 19.82 -9.38
C GLY A 131 -11.40 19.23 -10.72
N LYS A 132 -10.09 19.06 -10.97
CA LYS A 132 -9.55 18.46 -12.19
C LYS A 132 -9.27 16.97 -11.94
N PRO A 133 -9.57 16.11 -12.91
CA PRO A 133 -9.75 14.68 -12.66
C PRO A 133 -8.47 13.85 -12.60
N GLU A 134 -7.30 14.36 -12.88
CA GLU A 134 -6.12 13.52 -12.97
C GLU A 134 -5.36 13.45 -11.63
N LEU A 135 -5.83 12.55 -10.77
CA LEU A 135 -5.14 12.19 -9.55
C LEU A 135 -3.94 11.30 -9.90
N LYS A 136 -2.73 11.72 -9.55
CA LYS A 136 -1.50 10.99 -9.83
C LYS A 136 -0.84 10.54 -8.54
N GLY A 137 -1.00 9.26 -8.20
CA GLY A 137 -0.32 8.64 -7.08
C GLY A 137 1.20 8.57 -7.30
N PRO A 138 1.99 8.40 -6.24
CA PRO A 138 3.42 8.15 -6.34
C PRO A 138 3.74 6.81 -6.98
N VAL A 139 4.96 6.70 -7.53
CA VAL A 139 5.54 5.44 -8.00
C VAL A 139 6.72 5.10 -7.09
N LEU A 140 6.63 3.96 -6.41
CA LEU A 140 7.66 3.45 -5.54
C LEU A 140 8.33 2.27 -6.24
N GLU A 141 9.55 2.45 -6.71
CA GLU A 141 10.30 1.39 -7.39
C GLU A 141 10.87 0.37 -6.39
N GLU A 142 11.34 -0.75 -6.94
CA GLU A 142 11.79 -1.92 -6.20
C GLU A 142 12.73 -1.61 -5.03
N ASN A 143 12.46 -2.23 -3.87
CA ASN A 143 13.28 -2.11 -2.67
C ASN A 143 13.46 -0.68 -2.16
N SER A 144 12.62 0.27 -2.56
CA SER A 144 12.63 1.60 -1.95
C SER A 144 12.10 1.55 -0.52
N VAL A 145 12.60 2.47 0.33
CA VAL A 145 12.31 2.49 1.77
C VAL A 145 11.83 3.86 2.18
N ILE A 146 10.68 3.92 2.85
CA ILE A 146 10.13 5.17 3.36
C ILE A 146 10.10 5.11 4.89
N GLY A 147 10.83 6.03 5.53
CA GLY A 147 10.85 6.19 6.99
C GLY A 147 9.53 6.69 7.55
N ALA A 148 9.31 6.42 8.85
CA ALA A 148 8.07 6.76 9.55
C ALA A 148 7.66 8.23 9.39
N LYS A 149 6.34 8.48 9.26
CA LYS A 149 5.73 9.82 9.17
C LYS A 149 6.25 10.69 8.02
N ALA A 150 6.86 10.12 7.00
CA ALA A 150 7.21 10.87 5.80
C ALA A 150 5.96 11.17 4.95
N VAL A 151 6.03 12.25 4.18
CA VAL A 151 4.99 12.65 3.22
C VAL A 151 5.57 12.64 1.82
N ILE A 152 4.91 11.95 0.89
CA ILE A 152 5.31 11.90 -0.51
C ILE A 152 4.28 12.65 -1.35
N LEU A 153 4.70 13.67 -2.07
CA LEU A 153 3.82 14.50 -2.90
C LEU A 153 3.36 13.77 -4.17
N PRO A 154 2.28 14.26 -4.81
CA PRO A 154 1.66 13.62 -5.97
C PRO A 154 2.62 13.41 -7.14
N GLY A 155 2.56 12.23 -7.75
CA GLY A 155 3.30 11.87 -8.94
C GLY A 155 4.82 11.71 -8.76
N ILE A 156 5.32 11.72 -7.53
CA ILE A 156 6.74 11.52 -7.21
C ILE A 156 7.16 10.08 -7.50
N ILE A 157 8.35 9.94 -8.07
CA ILE A 157 9.00 8.64 -8.29
C ILE A 157 10.11 8.47 -7.25
N LEU A 158 10.01 7.40 -6.46
CA LEU A 158 11.14 6.92 -5.65
C LEU A 158 11.83 5.81 -6.43
N GLY A 159 13.03 6.08 -6.92
CA GLY A 159 13.81 5.13 -7.72
C GLY A 159 14.22 3.89 -6.94
N LYS A 160 14.64 2.85 -7.65
CA LYS A 160 15.04 1.55 -7.09
C LYS A 160 16.05 1.70 -5.95
N GLY A 161 15.72 1.12 -4.80
CA GLY A 161 16.56 1.20 -3.60
C GLY A 161 16.71 2.60 -3.02
N ALA A 162 15.90 3.57 -3.44
CA ALA A 162 15.90 4.90 -2.83
C ALA A 162 15.37 4.86 -1.40
N ALA A 163 15.85 5.76 -0.55
CA ALA A 163 15.40 5.88 0.81
C ALA A 163 14.84 7.27 1.12
N VAL A 164 13.82 7.31 1.96
CA VAL A 164 13.28 8.54 2.53
C VAL A 164 13.45 8.50 4.04
N ALA A 165 14.12 9.49 4.62
CA ALA A 165 14.28 9.57 6.07
C ALA A 165 12.95 9.86 6.76
N ALA A 166 12.80 9.40 8.01
CA ALA A 166 11.59 9.65 8.80
C ALA A 166 11.27 11.15 8.90
N GLY A 167 9.98 11.49 8.86
CA GLY A 167 9.48 12.87 8.95
C GLY A 167 9.80 13.76 7.74
N SER A 168 10.33 13.22 6.66
CA SER A 168 10.66 14.02 5.47
C SER A 168 9.44 14.32 4.61
N VAL A 169 9.45 15.49 3.94
CA VAL A 169 8.45 15.88 2.93
C VAL A 169 9.10 15.87 1.56
N VAL A 170 8.81 14.83 0.77
CA VAL A 170 9.40 14.62 -0.55
C VAL A 170 8.60 15.38 -1.61
N THR A 171 9.21 16.37 -2.22
CA THR A 171 8.57 17.31 -3.17
C THR A 171 9.03 17.13 -4.61
N ARG A 172 10.00 16.25 -4.85
CA ARG A 172 10.56 15.90 -6.18
C ARG A 172 11.06 14.46 -6.16
N ASP A 173 11.28 13.91 -7.33
CA ASP A 173 11.77 12.54 -7.50
C ASP A 173 13.08 12.29 -6.77
N VAL A 174 13.23 11.05 -6.28
CA VAL A 174 14.44 10.59 -5.60
C VAL A 174 15.11 9.54 -6.51
N PRO A 175 16.28 9.80 -7.07
CA PRO A 175 16.96 8.85 -7.95
C PRO A 175 17.29 7.53 -7.24
N ALA A 176 17.46 6.48 -8.03
CA ALA A 176 17.83 5.15 -7.53
C ALA A 176 19.07 5.21 -6.61
N GLY A 177 19.02 4.49 -5.49
CA GLY A 177 20.10 4.41 -4.51
C GLY A 177 20.42 5.72 -3.79
N LYS A 178 19.60 6.76 -3.89
CA LYS A 178 19.78 8.02 -3.16
C LYS A 178 18.83 8.11 -1.97
N MET A 179 19.13 9.03 -1.06
CA MET A 179 18.32 9.32 0.13
C MET A 179 17.73 10.73 0.05
N ALA A 180 16.44 10.84 0.37
CA ALA A 180 15.76 12.13 0.58
C ALA A 180 15.60 12.38 2.08
N ILE A 181 16.00 13.56 2.57
CA ILE A 181 15.93 13.92 3.99
C ILE A 181 15.52 15.39 4.19
N GLY A 182 14.63 15.62 5.15
CA GLY A 182 14.19 16.95 5.59
C GLY A 182 12.84 17.38 5.03
N SER A 183 12.42 18.61 5.35
CA SER A 183 11.18 19.25 4.90
C SER A 183 11.44 20.69 4.45
N PRO A 184 11.40 21.00 3.13
CA PRO A 184 11.35 20.07 2.02
C PRO A 184 12.58 19.17 1.94
N ALA A 185 12.39 17.92 1.49
CA ALA A 185 13.47 16.93 1.44
C ALA A 185 14.53 17.32 0.39
N LYS A 186 15.80 17.14 0.77
CA LYS A 186 16.95 17.27 -0.12
C LYS A 186 17.54 15.90 -0.42
N VAL A 187 17.84 15.63 -1.69
CA VAL A 187 18.47 14.39 -2.13
C VAL A 187 19.95 14.39 -1.75
N ARG A 188 20.43 13.28 -1.22
CA ARG A 188 21.81 13.05 -0.78
C ARG A 188 22.27 11.64 -1.16
N ASP A 189 23.56 11.38 -1.03
CA ASP A 189 24.10 10.04 -1.11
C ASP A 189 23.62 9.19 0.07
N MET A 190 23.49 7.88 -0.18
CA MET A 190 23.17 6.93 0.89
C MET A 190 24.35 6.88 1.89
N PRO A 191 24.12 6.88 3.21
CA PRO A 191 25.16 6.67 4.18
C PRO A 191 25.86 5.33 3.95
N LYS A 192 27.20 5.30 3.96
CA LYS A 192 28.02 4.09 3.72
C LYS A 192 27.74 2.93 4.70
N GLU A 193 27.24 3.23 5.89
CA GLU A 193 26.97 2.25 6.96
C GLU A 193 25.61 1.52 6.84
N LYS A 194 24.83 1.80 5.81
CA LYS A 194 23.49 1.21 5.65
C LYS A 194 23.29 0.44 4.34
N VAL A 195 24.27 -0.34 3.94
CA VAL A 195 23.99 -1.52 3.12
C VAL A 195 23.58 -2.62 4.13
N ARG A 196 22.31 -2.63 4.53
CA ARG A 196 21.78 -3.78 5.24
C ARG A 196 21.65 -4.91 4.25
N ASP A 197 22.34 -5.99 4.53
CA ASP A 197 21.98 -7.30 4.02
C ASP A 197 20.49 -7.52 4.25
N THR A 198 19.83 -8.10 3.29
CA THR A 198 18.40 -8.42 3.30
C THR A 198 18.00 -8.99 4.66
N TYR A 199 17.00 -8.39 5.26
CA TYR A 199 16.41 -8.90 6.49
C TYR A 199 15.75 -10.25 6.15
N ASP A 200 16.45 -11.32 6.47
CA ASP A 200 15.88 -12.65 6.43
C ASP A 200 14.74 -12.68 7.46
N ALA A 201 13.50 -12.80 6.96
CA ALA A 201 12.37 -12.99 7.84
C ALA A 201 12.60 -14.29 8.63
N PRO A 202 12.40 -14.33 9.94
CA PRO A 202 12.41 -15.59 10.68
C PRO A 202 11.34 -16.52 10.09
N GLU A 203 11.71 -17.78 9.91
CA GLU A 203 10.86 -18.89 9.45
C GLU A 203 9.57 -19.05 10.28
#